data_b113000c0e7776154ac8560500086ec1
#
_entry.id   b113000c0e7776154ac8560500086ec1
#
_cell.length_a   1.000
_cell.length_b   1.000
_cell.length_c   1.000
_cell.angle_alpha   90.00
_cell.angle_beta   90.00
_cell.angle_gamma   90.00
#
_symmetry.space_group_name_H-M   'P 1'
#
loop_
_entity.id
_entity.type
_entity.pdbx_description
1 polymer ?
#
loop_
_entity_poly.entity_id
_entity_poly.type
_entity_poly.pdbx_seq_one_letter_code
_entity_poly.pdbx_strand_id
1 'polypeptide(L)' 'MNVATWLRRLGLGQYEQAFRENDIDESVLSKLTADDLISLGVNSVGHRRKLLDSIAT' A
#
# COMPACT_ATOMS: atom_id res chain seq x y z
N MET A 1 13.11 -5.02 -1.22
CA MET A 1 12.41 -3.81 -1.72
C MET A 1 12.07 -2.90 -0.55
N ASN A 2 12.15 -1.60 -0.75
CA ASN A 2 11.73 -0.62 0.26
C ASN A 2 10.30 -0.20 -0.02
N VAL A 3 9.37 -0.50 0.89
CA VAL A 3 7.94 -0.22 0.71
C VAL A 3 7.69 1.29 0.55
N ALA A 4 8.40 2.13 1.31
CA ALA A 4 8.26 3.58 1.19
C ALA A 4 8.63 4.07 -0.21
N THR A 5 9.73 3.58 -0.76
CA THR A 5 10.17 3.93 -2.10
C THR A 5 9.16 3.45 -3.14
N TRP A 6 8.64 2.24 -2.96
CA TRP A 6 7.62 1.67 -3.85
C TRP A 6 6.36 2.55 -3.88
N LEU A 7 5.89 2.98 -2.71
CA LEU A 7 4.73 3.89 -2.62
C LEU A 7 4.99 5.21 -3.33
N ARG A 8 6.17 5.78 -3.14
CA ARG A 8 6.53 7.05 -3.79
C ARG A 8 6.55 6.92 -5.31
N ARG A 9 7.04 5.80 -5.83
CA ARG A 9 7.08 5.55 -7.28
C ARG A 9 5.69 5.48 -7.88
N LEU A 10 4.71 5.03 -7.10
CA LEU A 10 3.33 4.97 -7.52
C LEU A 10 2.61 6.32 -7.39
N GLY A 11 3.28 7.33 -6.82
CA GLY A 11 2.67 8.62 -6.51
C GLY A 11 1.76 8.54 -5.28
N LEU A 12 1.99 7.55 -4.40
CA LEU A 12 1.15 7.28 -3.24
C LEU A 12 1.93 7.38 -1.93
N GLY A 13 2.94 8.26 -1.89
CA GLY A 13 3.78 8.45 -0.70
C GLY A 13 3.01 8.92 0.52
N GLN A 14 1.82 9.50 0.34
CA GLN A 14 0.99 9.95 1.45
C GLN A 14 0.55 8.81 2.37
N TYR A 15 0.63 7.56 1.92
CA TYR A 15 0.26 6.40 2.73
C TYR A 15 1.45 5.77 3.46
N GLU A 16 2.65 6.32 3.26
CA GLU A 16 3.90 5.76 3.80
C GLU A 16 3.86 5.60 5.31
N GLN A 17 3.37 6.62 6.02
CA GLN A 17 3.31 6.57 7.47
C GLN A 17 2.35 5.50 7.97
N ALA A 18 1.18 5.39 7.36
CA ALA A 18 0.19 4.38 7.75
C ALA A 18 0.73 2.96 7.54
N PHE A 19 1.43 2.74 6.43
CA PHE A 19 2.05 1.44 6.16
C PHE A 19 3.11 1.12 7.22
N ARG A 20 3.92 2.10 7.59
CA ARG A 20 4.96 1.93 8.62
C ARG A 20 4.35 1.64 9.98
N GLU A 21 3.33 2.41 10.37
CA GLU A 21 2.68 2.28 11.67
C GLU A 21 1.97 0.93 11.83
N ASN A 22 1.59 0.31 10.72
CA ASN A 22 0.89 -0.97 10.72
C ASN A 22 1.79 -2.13 10.30
N ASP A 23 3.10 -1.90 10.33
CA ASP A 23 4.11 -2.93 10.07
C ASP A 23 3.95 -3.63 8.72
N ILE A 24 3.56 -2.87 7.71
CA ILE A 24 3.42 -3.39 6.35
C ILE A 24 4.80 -3.40 5.69
N ASP A 25 5.47 -4.51 5.78
CA ASP A 25 6.75 -4.70 5.11
C ASP A 25 6.55 -5.49 3.81
N GLU A 26 7.66 -5.79 3.13
CA GLU A 26 7.61 -6.50 1.86
C GLU A 26 6.93 -7.87 1.98
N SER A 27 7.15 -8.57 3.08
CA SER A 27 6.59 -9.91 3.26
C SER A 27 5.08 -9.89 3.44
N VAL A 28 4.53 -8.81 4.01
CA VAL A 28 3.10 -8.64 4.23
C VAL A 28 2.41 -8.10 2.98
N LEU A 29 3.15 -7.30 2.21
CA LEU A 29 2.61 -6.55 1.08
C LEU A 29 1.85 -7.44 0.10
N SER A 30 2.38 -8.62 -0.21
CA SER A 30 1.77 -9.54 -1.17
C SER A 30 0.44 -10.14 -0.69
N LYS A 31 0.14 -10.00 0.59
CA LYS A 31 -1.07 -10.57 1.20
C LYS A 31 -2.16 -9.54 1.44
N LEU A 32 -1.92 -8.28 1.11
CA LEU A 32 -2.89 -7.21 1.37
C LEU A 32 -4.15 -7.39 0.52
N THR A 33 -5.29 -7.15 1.15
CA THR A 33 -6.60 -7.15 0.50
C THR A 33 -7.12 -5.71 0.41
N ALA A 34 -8.20 -5.52 -0.35
CA ALA A 34 -8.86 -4.22 -0.43
C ALA A 34 -9.33 -3.76 0.96
N ASP A 35 -9.85 -4.68 1.78
CA ASP A 35 -10.29 -4.36 3.14
C ASP A 35 -9.11 -3.89 4.01
N ASP A 36 -7.96 -4.53 3.87
CA ASP A 36 -6.75 -4.11 4.58
C ASP A 36 -6.38 -2.68 4.21
N LEU A 37 -6.47 -2.33 2.93
CA LEU A 37 -6.14 -1.00 2.46
C LEU A 37 -7.11 0.04 3.01
N ILE A 38 -8.39 -0.30 3.14
CA ILE A 38 -9.37 0.59 3.78
C ILE A 38 -8.97 0.82 5.24
N SER A 39 -8.58 -0.22 5.94
CA SER A 39 -8.12 -0.11 7.34
C SER A 39 -6.87 0.76 7.47
N LEU A 40 -6.02 0.77 6.45
CA LEU A 40 -4.83 1.62 6.41
C LEU A 40 -5.14 3.08 6.05
N GLY A 41 -6.40 3.41 5.79
CA GLY A 41 -6.79 4.76 5.46
C GLY A 41 -6.76 5.08 3.97
N VAL A 42 -6.61 4.07 3.12
CA VAL A 42 -6.66 4.27 1.66
C VAL A 42 -8.12 4.30 1.23
N ASN A 43 -8.73 5.49 1.31
CA ASN A 43 -10.15 5.65 1.06
C ASN A 43 -10.50 5.84 -0.42
N SER A 44 -9.52 6.11 -1.25
CA SER A 44 -9.71 6.26 -2.69
C SER A 44 -9.74 4.91 -3.38
N VAL A 45 -10.82 4.64 -4.11
CA VAL A 45 -10.94 3.39 -4.89
C VAL A 45 -9.81 3.29 -5.90
N GLY A 46 -9.49 4.40 -6.57
CA GLY A 46 -8.40 4.42 -7.56
C GLY A 46 -7.05 4.10 -6.93
N HIS A 47 -6.78 4.64 -5.75
CA HIS A 47 -5.52 4.36 -5.06
C HIS A 47 -5.46 2.90 -4.64
N ARG A 48 -6.54 2.34 -4.11
CA ARG A 48 -6.58 0.92 -3.76
C ARG A 48 -6.32 0.05 -4.99
N ARG A 49 -6.92 0.40 -6.11
CA ARG A 49 -6.74 -0.36 -7.34
C ARG A 49 -5.29 -0.32 -7.83
N LYS A 50 -4.67 0.86 -7.79
CA LYS A 50 -3.25 1.01 -8.16
C LYS A 50 -2.36 0.14 -7.28
N LEU A 51 -2.61 0.16 -5.97
CA LEU A 51 -1.82 -0.63 -5.02
C LEU A 51 -1.98 -2.13 -5.29
N LEU A 52 -3.22 -2.60 -5.44
CA LEU A 52 -3.49 -4.01 -5.66
C LEU A 52 -2.91 -4.48 -7.01
N ASP A 53 -3.03 -3.68 -8.04
CA ASP A 53 -2.48 -4.02 -9.35
C ASP A 53 -0.96 -4.13 -9.29
N SER A 54 -0.30 -3.20 -8.57
CA SER A 54 1.14 -3.22 -8.41
C SER A 54 1.62 -4.40 -7.57
N ILE A 55 0.84 -4.78 -6.56
CA ILE A 55 1.15 -5.95 -5.72
C ILE A 55 1.07 -7.23 -6.55
N ALA A 56 0.08 -7.32 -7.43
CA ALA A 56 -0.15 -8.51 -8.25
C ALA A 56 0.93 -8.70 -9.33
N THR A 57 1.66 -7.66 -9.65
CA THR A 57 2.74 -7.72 -10.63
C THR A 57 4.00 -8.26 -9.98
#